data_c9a16778714acab6d3acabde2d00f663
#
_entry.id   c9a16778714acab6d3acabde2d00f663
#
_cell.length_a   1.000
_cell.length_b   1.000
_cell.length_c   1.000
_cell.angle_alpha   90.00
_cell.angle_beta   90.00
_cell.angle_gamma   90.00
#
_symmetry.space_group_name_H-M   'P 1'
#
loop_
_entity.id
_entity.type
_entity.pdbx_description
1 polymer ?
#
loop_
_entity_poly.entity_id
_entity_poly.type
_entity_poly.pdbx_seq_one_letter_code
_entity_poly.pdbx_strand_id
1 'polypeptide(L)'
;MTLPPMSAKPGTLRGHRQDARGIAMRVSESVECEAFPCADVKHNCYVVPGINLKPEAVSIVMVSESSPENPDDYYYAKGNPLFQQTTVQAFNDAGYNVASVKDIVARGVYITTAVKCWKTGYGVRAETICECSCLLEKELALFPNARVLMLMGDVAIKALNFIARRAGQKRVIPAGSTYKIRGQKYSFNGIRVFPSYLQAGPSFFIEKSKRRMIAEDIAAALRLAGA
;
A
#
# COMPACT_ATOMS: atom_id res chain seq x y z
N MET A 1 2.10 55.44 -50.92
CA MET A 1 0.92 54.86 -50.21
C MET A 1 1.48 53.85 -49.24
N THR A 2 1.68 54.25 -48.02
CA THR A 2 2.25 53.45 -46.91
C THR A 2 1.13 53.06 -45.96
N LEU A 3 0.96 51.73 -45.73
CA LEU A 3 -0.03 51.19 -44.77
C LEU A 3 0.54 51.29 -43.34
N PRO A 4 -0.27 51.58 -42.31
CA PRO A 4 0.19 51.64 -40.93
C PRO A 4 0.27 50.23 -40.27
N PRO A 5 1.09 50.05 -39.24
CA PRO A 5 1.25 48.77 -38.57
C PRO A 5 0.09 48.47 -37.61
N MET A 6 -0.42 47.21 -37.69
CA MET A 6 -1.43 46.73 -36.78
C MET A 6 -0.79 46.35 -35.41
N SER A 7 -1.19 47.05 -34.39
CA SER A 7 -0.87 46.77 -32.98
C SER A 7 -1.70 45.58 -32.48
N ALA A 8 -1.08 44.41 -32.24
CA ALA A 8 -1.69 43.29 -31.53
C ALA A 8 -1.50 43.45 -30.02
N LYS A 9 -2.59 43.57 -29.28
CA LYS A 9 -2.60 43.51 -27.81
C LYS A 9 -2.37 42.08 -27.33
N PRO A 10 -1.53 41.84 -26.32
CA PRO A 10 -1.42 40.51 -25.76
C PRO A 10 -2.66 40.17 -24.93
N GLY A 11 -3.42 39.16 -25.38
CA GLY A 11 -4.52 38.59 -24.63
C GLY A 11 -3.99 37.85 -23.41
N THR A 12 -4.35 38.30 -22.22
CA THR A 12 -4.16 37.63 -20.95
C THR A 12 -4.96 36.33 -20.92
N LEU A 13 -4.31 35.20 -21.15
CA LEU A 13 -4.84 33.88 -20.84
C LEU A 13 -4.96 33.77 -19.33
N ARG A 14 -6.13 34.05 -18.79
CA ARG A 14 -6.52 33.63 -17.43
C ARG A 14 -6.59 32.11 -17.47
N GLY A 15 -5.51 31.48 -16.96
CA GLY A 15 -5.50 30.05 -16.66
C GLY A 15 -6.64 29.75 -15.69
N HIS A 16 -7.64 29.02 -16.17
CA HIS A 16 -8.58 28.32 -15.29
C HIS A 16 -7.77 27.35 -14.42
N ARG A 17 -7.58 27.70 -13.16
CA ARG A 17 -7.31 26.70 -12.14
C ARG A 17 -8.55 25.83 -12.07
N GLN A 18 -8.56 24.73 -12.81
CA GLN A 18 -9.49 23.64 -12.56
C GLN A 18 -9.15 23.14 -11.15
N ASP A 19 -10.10 23.30 -10.23
CA ASP A 19 -10.10 22.63 -8.93
C ASP A 19 -9.91 21.13 -9.18
N ALA A 20 -8.70 20.64 -8.88
CA ALA A 20 -8.38 19.21 -8.88
C ALA A 20 -9.06 18.55 -7.66
N ARG A 21 -10.39 18.50 -7.69
CA ARG A 21 -11.16 17.62 -6.81
C ARG A 21 -11.07 16.24 -7.42
N GLY A 22 -10.03 15.48 -7.02
CA GLY A 22 -9.86 14.11 -7.45
C GLY A 22 -11.16 13.33 -7.26
N ILE A 23 -11.54 12.57 -8.28
CA ILE A 23 -12.75 11.72 -8.26
C ILE A 23 -12.47 10.57 -7.31
N ALA A 24 -13.38 10.32 -6.36
CA ALA A 24 -13.29 9.14 -5.51
C ALA A 24 -13.47 7.88 -6.36
N MET A 25 -12.63 6.87 -6.15
CA MET A 25 -12.69 5.59 -6.85
C MET A 25 -12.63 4.41 -5.86
N ARG A 26 -13.04 3.25 -6.33
CA ARG A 26 -12.82 1.98 -5.64
C ARG A 26 -11.68 1.22 -6.30
N VAL A 27 -10.70 0.81 -5.51
CA VAL A 27 -9.55 0.04 -6.03
C VAL A 27 -10.01 -1.29 -6.63
N SER A 28 -10.98 -1.96 -6.01
CA SER A 28 -11.56 -3.22 -6.50
C SER A 28 -12.23 -3.13 -7.88
N GLU A 29 -12.52 -1.94 -8.37
CA GLU A 29 -13.06 -1.73 -9.73
C GLU A 29 -11.95 -1.61 -10.79
N SER A 30 -10.69 -1.42 -10.36
CA SER A 30 -9.53 -1.24 -11.22
C SER A 30 -8.53 -2.40 -11.17
N VAL A 31 -8.66 -3.29 -10.18
CA VAL A 31 -7.73 -4.38 -9.93
C VAL A 31 -8.50 -5.68 -9.71
N GLU A 32 -8.39 -6.59 -10.67
CA GLU A 32 -9.07 -7.89 -10.65
C GLU A 32 -8.13 -9.01 -11.09
N CYS A 33 -8.32 -10.22 -10.52
CA CYS A 33 -7.67 -11.45 -10.93
C CYS A 33 -8.66 -12.27 -11.77
N GLU A 34 -8.46 -12.32 -13.08
CA GLU A 34 -9.36 -13.03 -13.99
C GLU A 34 -9.10 -14.54 -14.03
N ALA A 35 -7.83 -14.94 -13.97
CA ALA A 35 -7.42 -16.31 -14.25
C ALA A 35 -7.28 -17.20 -13.01
N PHE A 36 -7.06 -16.64 -11.83
CA PHE A 36 -6.81 -17.36 -10.57
C PHE A 36 -5.82 -18.54 -10.73
N PRO A 37 -4.59 -18.31 -11.23
CA PRO A 37 -3.67 -19.38 -11.62
C PRO A 37 -2.97 -20.07 -10.43
N CYS A 38 -3.09 -19.51 -9.23
CA CYS A 38 -2.31 -19.92 -8.06
C CYS A 38 -2.89 -21.17 -7.40
N ALA A 39 -2.07 -22.23 -7.21
CA ALA A 39 -2.52 -23.50 -6.68
C ALA A 39 -2.44 -23.62 -5.14
N ASP A 40 -1.67 -22.75 -4.47
CA ASP A 40 -1.40 -22.80 -3.03
C ASP A 40 -2.18 -21.75 -2.22
N VAL A 41 -3.30 -21.29 -2.77
CA VAL A 41 -4.20 -20.32 -2.15
C VAL A 41 -5.67 -20.73 -2.30
N LYS A 42 -6.53 -20.22 -1.41
CA LYS A 42 -7.98 -20.36 -1.47
C LYS A 42 -8.59 -19.17 -2.22
N HIS A 43 -9.06 -19.39 -3.43
CA HIS A 43 -9.60 -18.33 -4.30
C HIS A 43 -10.91 -17.72 -3.76
N ASN A 44 -11.70 -18.48 -3.02
CA ASN A 44 -12.90 -17.96 -2.34
C ASN A 44 -12.61 -16.92 -1.25
N CYS A 45 -11.34 -16.78 -0.86
CA CYS A 45 -10.87 -15.73 0.05
C CYS A 45 -10.19 -14.56 -0.70
N TYR A 46 -10.46 -14.43 -2.01
CA TYR A 46 -9.94 -13.31 -2.81
C TYR A 46 -10.55 -12.00 -2.36
N VAL A 47 -9.70 -11.01 -2.10
CA VAL A 47 -10.14 -9.69 -1.71
C VAL A 47 -9.18 -8.60 -2.20
N VAL A 48 -9.75 -7.56 -2.81
CA VAL A 48 -9.12 -6.28 -3.10
C VAL A 48 -9.91 -5.22 -2.34
N PRO A 49 -9.27 -4.20 -1.74
CA PRO A 49 -9.99 -3.18 -0.99
C PRO A 49 -11.10 -2.50 -1.79
N GLY A 50 -12.36 -2.66 -1.33
CA GLY A 50 -13.56 -2.08 -1.96
C GLY A 50 -13.97 -0.75 -1.33
N ILE A 51 -13.03 0.04 -0.79
CA ILE A 51 -13.30 1.35 -0.19
C ILE A 51 -13.27 2.46 -1.23
N ASN A 52 -14.10 3.48 -1.01
CA ASN A 52 -14.04 4.72 -1.77
C ASN A 52 -12.93 5.60 -1.19
N LEU A 53 -11.98 5.99 -2.03
CA LEU A 53 -10.91 6.90 -1.65
C LEU A 53 -10.52 7.81 -2.83
N LYS A 54 -9.85 8.91 -2.51
CA LYS A 54 -9.23 9.79 -3.51
C LYS A 54 -7.78 9.35 -3.67
N PRO A 55 -7.36 8.83 -4.83
CA PRO A 55 -5.99 8.36 -5.05
C PRO A 55 -4.92 9.41 -4.72
N GLU A 56 -5.21 10.67 -5.02
CA GLU A 56 -4.30 11.79 -4.79
C GLU A 56 -4.09 12.10 -3.30
N ALA A 57 -4.99 11.63 -2.43
CA ALA A 57 -4.88 11.80 -0.99
C ALA A 57 -3.99 10.72 -0.34
N VAL A 58 -3.64 9.65 -1.08
CA VAL A 58 -2.80 8.57 -0.55
C VAL A 58 -1.34 8.96 -0.63
N SER A 59 -0.71 9.10 0.53
CA SER A 59 0.73 9.39 0.67
C SER A 59 1.54 8.17 1.13
N ILE A 60 0.87 7.20 1.76
CA ILE A 60 1.49 5.96 2.25
C ILE A 60 0.66 4.76 1.75
N VAL A 61 1.35 3.77 1.18
CA VAL A 61 0.76 2.46 0.90
C VAL A 61 1.37 1.43 1.83
N MET A 62 0.54 0.78 2.64
CA MET A 62 0.94 -0.30 3.54
C MET A 62 0.52 -1.64 2.94
N VAL A 63 1.50 -2.50 2.66
CA VAL A 63 1.29 -3.81 2.03
C VAL A 63 1.63 -4.89 3.03
N SER A 64 0.66 -5.70 3.43
CA SER A 64 0.89 -6.91 4.24
C SER A 64 0.97 -8.18 3.36
N GLU A 65 1.02 -9.36 3.95
CA GLU A 65 1.38 -10.58 3.22
C GLU A 65 0.25 -11.12 2.35
N SER A 66 -0.79 -11.69 2.97
CA SER A 66 -1.93 -12.30 2.27
C SER A 66 -3.25 -11.90 2.91
N SER A 67 -4.36 -12.08 2.18
CA SER A 67 -5.68 -11.92 2.78
C SER A 67 -5.89 -12.89 3.94
N PRO A 68 -6.82 -12.62 4.89
CA PRO A 68 -7.13 -13.55 5.97
C PRO A 68 -7.86 -14.80 5.46
N GLU A 69 -7.90 -15.86 6.26
CA GLU A 69 -8.68 -17.08 5.96
C GLU A 69 -10.17 -16.77 5.93
N ASN A 70 -10.65 -16.02 6.92
CA ASN A 70 -12.01 -15.51 6.94
C ASN A 70 -12.03 -14.10 6.33
N PRO A 71 -12.72 -13.86 5.21
CA PRO A 71 -12.83 -12.53 4.60
C PRO A 71 -13.38 -11.45 5.55
N ASP A 72 -14.18 -11.84 6.57
CA ASP A 72 -14.69 -10.91 7.57
C ASP A 72 -13.60 -10.37 8.52
N ASP A 73 -12.41 -10.95 8.51
CA ASP A 73 -11.24 -10.45 9.25
C ASP A 73 -10.39 -9.44 8.48
N TYR A 74 -10.77 -9.12 7.24
CA TYR A 74 -10.02 -8.17 6.41
C TYR A 74 -10.15 -6.72 6.92
N TYR A 75 -9.18 -5.88 6.62
CA TYR A 75 -9.06 -4.48 7.10
C TYR A 75 -10.32 -3.64 7.01
N TYR A 76 -11.11 -3.84 5.95
CA TYR A 76 -12.27 -3.01 5.60
C TYR A 76 -13.60 -3.74 5.74
N ALA A 77 -13.58 -4.95 6.30
CA ALA A 77 -14.80 -5.68 6.61
C ALA A 77 -15.60 -4.99 7.71
N LYS A 78 -16.89 -5.31 7.79
CA LYS A 78 -17.79 -4.76 8.82
C LYS A 78 -17.52 -5.40 10.19
N GLY A 79 -17.96 -4.73 11.24
CA GLY A 79 -17.84 -5.26 12.61
C GLY A 79 -16.48 -4.93 13.23
N ASN A 80 -15.80 -5.94 13.77
CA ASN A 80 -14.51 -5.81 14.45
C ASN A 80 -13.46 -6.79 13.86
N PRO A 81 -13.05 -6.62 12.59
CA PRO A 81 -12.13 -7.52 11.91
C PRO A 81 -10.78 -7.60 12.60
N LEU A 82 -10.20 -8.79 12.69
CA LEU A 82 -8.91 -8.99 13.37
C LEU A 82 -7.79 -8.13 12.75
N PHE A 83 -7.73 -8.03 11.42
CA PHE A 83 -6.72 -7.22 10.74
C PHE A 83 -6.89 -5.73 11.02
N GLN A 84 -8.14 -5.26 11.18
CA GLN A 84 -8.41 -3.89 11.62
C GLN A 84 -7.91 -3.68 13.06
N GLN A 85 -8.28 -4.57 13.99
CA GLN A 85 -7.90 -4.45 15.41
C GLN A 85 -6.38 -4.34 15.58
N THR A 86 -5.63 -5.27 14.98
CA THR A 86 -4.17 -5.30 15.09
C THR A 86 -3.52 -4.07 14.44
N THR A 87 -4.06 -3.61 13.31
CA THR A 87 -3.53 -2.43 12.62
C THR A 87 -3.82 -1.15 13.38
N VAL A 88 -5.04 -0.96 13.87
CA VAL A 88 -5.41 0.18 14.73
C VAL A 88 -4.51 0.22 15.97
N GLN A 89 -4.28 -0.92 16.61
CA GLN A 89 -3.38 -1.00 17.76
C GLN A 89 -1.94 -0.63 17.38
N ALA A 90 -1.44 -1.06 16.21
CA ALA A 90 -0.10 -0.71 15.76
C ALA A 90 0.08 0.81 15.55
N PHE A 91 -0.95 1.49 15.04
CA PHE A 91 -0.94 2.96 14.91
C PHE A 91 -1.02 3.65 16.28
N ASN A 92 -1.82 3.15 17.21
CA ASN A 92 -1.90 3.69 18.56
C ASN A 92 -0.58 3.48 19.32
N ASP A 93 0.09 2.33 19.16
CA ASP A 93 1.43 2.09 19.69
C ASP A 93 2.49 3.04 19.09
N ALA A 94 2.28 3.49 17.86
CA ALA A 94 3.13 4.49 17.20
C ALA A 94 2.86 5.95 17.66
N GLY A 95 1.90 6.14 18.59
CA GLY A 95 1.54 7.44 19.14
C GLY A 95 0.43 8.18 18.39
N TYR A 96 -0.29 7.50 17.51
CA TYR A 96 -1.40 8.08 16.76
C TYR A 96 -2.73 7.62 17.35
N ASN A 97 -3.57 8.57 17.74
CA ASN A 97 -4.91 8.26 18.28
C ASN A 97 -5.88 7.98 17.12
N VAL A 98 -6.13 6.69 16.83
CA VAL A 98 -7.06 6.22 15.81
C VAL A 98 -8.00 5.17 16.40
N ALA A 99 -9.28 5.22 16.05
CA ALA A 99 -10.28 4.28 16.50
C ALA A 99 -10.62 3.21 15.44
N SER A 100 -10.31 3.47 14.17
CA SER A 100 -10.68 2.61 13.05
C SER A 100 -9.68 2.71 11.89
N VAL A 101 -9.76 1.76 10.95
CA VAL A 101 -9.02 1.86 9.67
C VAL A 101 -9.48 3.07 8.86
N LYS A 102 -10.71 3.55 9.03
CA LYS A 102 -11.18 4.79 8.37
C LYS A 102 -10.37 6.00 8.81
N ASP A 103 -10.00 6.08 10.08
CA ASP A 103 -9.16 7.17 10.61
C ASP A 103 -7.74 7.10 10.04
N ILE A 104 -7.24 5.88 9.80
CA ILE A 104 -5.94 5.64 9.16
C ILE A 104 -5.99 6.07 7.69
N VAL A 105 -7.06 5.70 6.97
CA VAL A 105 -7.27 6.13 5.57
C VAL A 105 -7.41 7.64 5.46
N ALA A 106 -8.11 8.29 6.40
CA ALA A 106 -8.25 9.74 6.44
C ALA A 106 -6.92 10.48 6.61
N ARG A 107 -5.88 9.80 7.13
CA ARG A 107 -4.49 10.29 7.20
C ARG A 107 -3.68 10.02 5.93
N GLY A 108 -4.30 9.57 4.85
CA GLY A 108 -3.62 9.29 3.58
C GLY A 108 -2.89 7.94 3.56
N VAL A 109 -3.26 6.98 4.41
CA VAL A 109 -2.68 5.64 4.42
C VAL A 109 -3.65 4.65 3.77
N TYR A 110 -3.25 4.05 2.67
CA TYR A 110 -3.96 2.94 2.03
C TYR A 110 -3.34 1.62 2.48
N ILE A 111 -4.17 0.63 2.81
CA ILE A 111 -3.73 -0.66 3.33
C ILE A 111 -4.22 -1.78 2.40
N THR A 112 -3.31 -2.68 2.03
CA THR A 112 -3.61 -3.82 1.16
C THR A 112 -2.74 -5.03 1.49
N THR A 113 -2.89 -6.11 0.71
CA THR A 113 -2.09 -7.33 0.80
C THR A 113 -1.33 -7.59 -0.49
N ALA A 114 -0.15 -8.19 -0.39
CA ALA A 114 0.65 -8.58 -1.56
C ALA A 114 0.01 -9.75 -2.33
N VAL A 115 -0.57 -10.70 -1.60
CA VAL A 115 -1.35 -11.82 -2.15
C VAL A 115 -2.82 -11.63 -1.79
N LYS A 116 -3.69 -11.60 -2.81
CA LYS A 116 -5.11 -11.26 -2.65
C LYS A 116 -5.99 -12.40 -2.17
N CYS A 117 -5.44 -13.61 -2.07
CA CYS A 117 -6.09 -14.82 -1.60
C CYS A 117 -5.43 -15.32 -0.31
N TRP A 118 -6.15 -16.15 0.47
CA TRP A 118 -5.59 -16.82 1.65
C TRP A 118 -4.71 -18.01 1.24
N LYS A 119 -3.56 -18.17 1.87
CA LYS A 119 -2.64 -19.29 1.68
C LYS A 119 -3.21 -20.60 2.24
N THR A 120 -3.01 -21.72 1.54
CA THR A 120 -3.44 -23.06 2.01
C THR A 120 -2.46 -23.71 2.96
N GLY A 121 -1.21 -23.26 3.00
CA GLY A 121 -0.12 -23.82 3.81
C GLY A 121 0.51 -22.80 4.76
N TYR A 122 1.64 -23.18 5.32
CA TYR A 122 2.39 -22.33 6.26
C TYR A 122 2.89 -21.03 5.60
N GLY A 123 3.25 -21.07 4.31
CA GLY A 123 3.75 -19.93 3.54
C GLY A 123 3.10 -19.83 2.17
N VAL A 124 3.45 -18.81 1.41
CA VAL A 124 3.05 -18.60 0.03
C VAL A 124 4.22 -18.90 -0.89
N ARG A 125 4.00 -19.66 -1.96
CA ARG A 125 5.03 -20.03 -2.95
C ARG A 125 5.49 -18.81 -3.73
N ALA A 126 6.73 -18.85 -4.19
CA ALA A 126 7.33 -17.74 -4.94
C ALA A 126 6.58 -17.43 -6.24
N GLU A 127 6.09 -18.46 -6.91
CA GLU A 127 5.29 -18.35 -8.14
C GLU A 127 4.00 -17.55 -7.87
N THR A 128 3.28 -17.89 -6.81
CA THR A 128 2.05 -17.19 -6.40
C THR A 128 2.32 -15.73 -6.02
N ILE A 129 3.42 -15.46 -5.31
CA ILE A 129 3.80 -14.08 -5.01
C ILE A 129 4.14 -13.32 -6.31
N CYS A 130 4.83 -13.97 -7.25
CA CYS A 130 5.16 -13.38 -8.55
C CYS A 130 3.90 -13.02 -9.34
N GLU A 131 2.95 -13.95 -9.48
CA GLU A 131 1.68 -13.73 -10.17
C GLU A 131 0.86 -12.61 -9.51
N CYS A 132 0.63 -12.71 -8.21
CA CYS A 132 -0.14 -11.71 -7.48
C CYS A 132 0.55 -10.33 -7.44
N SER A 133 1.87 -10.27 -7.58
CA SER A 133 2.60 -9.00 -7.64
C SER A 133 2.24 -8.16 -8.88
N CYS A 134 1.69 -8.76 -9.95
CA CYS A 134 1.15 -8.01 -11.10
C CYS A 134 -0.09 -7.20 -10.71
N LEU A 135 -0.96 -7.75 -9.84
CA LEU A 135 -2.12 -7.05 -9.31
C LEU A 135 -1.68 -5.93 -8.36
N LEU A 136 -0.70 -6.21 -7.49
CA LEU A 136 -0.15 -5.20 -6.59
C LEU A 136 0.50 -4.04 -7.38
N GLU A 137 1.18 -4.31 -8.49
CA GLU A 137 1.76 -3.28 -9.35
C GLU A 137 0.69 -2.36 -9.96
N LYS A 138 -0.40 -2.94 -10.48
CA LYS A 138 -1.56 -2.17 -10.96
C LYS A 138 -2.16 -1.30 -9.84
N GLU A 139 -2.28 -1.85 -8.65
CA GLU A 139 -2.81 -1.17 -7.47
C GLU A 139 -1.92 0.01 -7.02
N LEU A 140 -0.60 -0.19 -6.97
CA LEU A 140 0.37 0.86 -6.64
C LEU A 140 0.35 2.02 -7.64
N ALA A 141 0.13 1.73 -8.92
CA ALA A 141 0.06 2.73 -9.99
C ALA A 141 -1.14 3.68 -9.86
N LEU A 142 -2.16 3.34 -9.06
CA LEU A 142 -3.31 4.20 -8.81
C LEU A 142 -2.98 5.40 -7.91
N PHE A 143 -1.87 5.40 -7.19
CA PHE A 143 -1.54 6.39 -6.15
C PHE A 143 -0.39 7.33 -6.56
N PRO A 144 -0.66 8.39 -7.33
CA PRO A 144 0.39 9.25 -7.90
C PRO A 144 1.18 10.05 -6.85
N ASN A 145 0.59 10.27 -5.68
CA ASN A 145 1.21 11.04 -4.61
C ASN A 145 1.82 10.16 -3.49
N ALA A 146 1.91 8.84 -3.70
CA ALA A 146 2.53 7.94 -2.73
C ALA A 146 4.02 8.31 -2.55
N ARG A 147 4.41 8.58 -1.31
CA ARG A 147 5.79 8.91 -0.90
C ARG A 147 6.45 7.79 -0.14
N VAL A 148 5.63 6.95 0.48
CA VAL A 148 6.07 5.85 1.34
C VAL A 148 5.37 4.55 0.96
N LEU A 149 6.15 3.49 0.88
CA LEU A 149 5.69 2.12 0.74
C LEU A 149 6.17 1.31 1.95
N MET A 150 5.25 0.86 2.79
CA MET A 150 5.55 -0.02 3.93
C MET A 150 5.30 -1.47 3.55
N LEU A 151 6.32 -2.32 3.68
CA LEU A 151 6.27 -3.74 3.34
C LEU A 151 6.23 -4.55 4.64
N MET A 152 5.04 -4.98 5.03
CA MET A 152 4.78 -5.60 6.30
C MET A 152 4.88 -7.13 6.16
N GLY A 153 6.10 -7.64 6.31
CA GLY A 153 6.42 -9.07 6.21
C GLY A 153 7.13 -9.46 4.92
N ASP A 154 7.63 -10.70 4.90
CA ASP A 154 8.50 -11.23 3.86
C ASP A 154 7.81 -11.35 2.49
N VAL A 155 6.53 -11.71 2.47
CA VAL A 155 5.74 -11.86 1.23
C VAL A 155 5.60 -10.50 0.52
N ALA A 156 5.35 -9.42 1.27
CA ALA A 156 5.27 -8.07 0.72
C ALA A 156 6.62 -7.60 0.16
N ILE A 157 7.73 -7.90 0.85
CA ILE A 157 9.09 -7.63 0.39
C ILE A 157 9.38 -8.36 -0.93
N LYS A 158 9.05 -9.65 -1.01
CA LYS A 158 9.21 -10.45 -2.23
C LYS A 158 8.37 -9.91 -3.38
N ALA A 159 7.13 -9.53 -3.13
CA ALA A 159 6.24 -8.96 -4.14
C ALA A 159 6.82 -7.69 -4.77
N LEU A 160 7.31 -6.73 -3.97
CA LEU A 160 7.98 -5.54 -4.50
C LEU A 160 9.25 -5.89 -5.30
N ASN A 161 10.05 -6.86 -4.84
CA ASN A 161 11.23 -7.29 -5.57
C ASN A 161 10.88 -7.96 -6.92
N PHE A 162 9.73 -8.63 -7.04
CA PHE A 162 9.23 -9.13 -8.33
C PHE A 162 8.79 -8.00 -9.25
N ILE A 163 8.10 -6.98 -8.73
CA ILE A 163 7.74 -5.77 -9.48
C ILE A 163 9.01 -5.09 -10.02
N ALA A 164 9.99 -4.84 -9.17
CA ALA A 164 11.25 -4.22 -9.56
C ALA A 164 11.97 -5.02 -10.66
N ARG A 165 12.00 -6.35 -10.54
CA ARG A 165 12.62 -7.23 -11.54
C ARG A 165 11.90 -7.15 -12.90
N ARG A 166 10.55 -7.10 -12.94
CA ARG A 166 9.80 -6.88 -14.19
C ARG A 166 10.11 -5.54 -14.84
N ALA A 167 10.35 -4.51 -14.03
CA ALA A 167 10.77 -3.19 -14.48
C ALA A 167 12.26 -3.11 -14.87
N GLY A 168 12.99 -4.24 -14.96
CA GLY A 168 14.40 -4.28 -15.28
C GLY A 168 15.34 -3.73 -14.20
N GLN A 169 14.83 -3.54 -12.97
CA GLN A 169 15.60 -2.99 -11.86
C GLN A 169 16.21 -4.11 -11.00
N LYS A 170 17.25 -3.75 -10.25
CA LYS A 170 17.82 -4.63 -9.22
C LYS A 170 16.83 -4.81 -8.06
N ARG A 171 17.06 -5.87 -7.28
CA ARG A 171 16.31 -6.11 -6.04
C ARG A 171 16.34 -4.87 -5.13
N VAL A 172 15.15 -4.37 -4.74
CA VAL A 172 15.01 -3.19 -3.89
C VAL A 172 15.43 -3.49 -2.45
N ILE A 173 14.91 -4.58 -1.90
CA ILE A 173 15.24 -5.02 -0.54
C ILE A 173 16.09 -6.28 -0.63
N PRO A 174 17.34 -6.28 -0.09
CA PRO A 174 18.22 -7.45 -0.11
C PRO A 174 17.65 -8.61 0.73
N ALA A 175 18.19 -9.80 0.54
CA ALA A 175 17.91 -10.93 1.42
C ALA A 175 18.46 -10.66 2.83
N GLY A 176 17.67 -10.97 3.84
CA GLY A 176 18.07 -10.77 5.24
C GLY A 176 16.88 -10.85 6.18
N SER A 177 17.16 -11.02 7.46
CA SER A 177 16.09 -10.94 8.47
C SER A 177 15.54 -9.51 8.54
N THR A 178 14.23 -9.37 8.75
CA THR A 178 13.58 -8.07 8.92
C THR A 178 14.29 -7.19 9.94
N TYR A 179 14.77 -7.78 11.03
CA TYR A 179 15.56 -7.08 12.06
C TYR A 179 16.78 -6.33 11.48
N LYS A 180 17.52 -6.96 10.56
CA LYS A 180 18.75 -6.38 9.97
C LYS A 180 18.45 -5.36 8.88
N ILE A 181 17.37 -5.59 8.10
CA ILE A 181 17.07 -4.76 6.92
C ILE A 181 16.18 -3.56 7.24
N ARG A 182 15.31 -3.61 8.28
CA ARG A 182 14.34 -2.53 8.57
C ARG A 182 14.95 -1.16 8.83
N GLY A 183 16.15 -1.11 9.41
CA GLY A 183 16.84 0.15 9.72
C GLY A 183 17.53 0.83 8.52
N GLN A 184 17.56 0.19 7.36
CA GLN A 184 18.25 0.68 6.17
C GLN A 184 17.36 1.57 5.32
N LYS A 185 17.98 2.38 4.42
CA LYS A 185 17.26 3.26 3.50
C LYS A 185 17.11 2.59 2.14
N TYR A 186 15.87 2.36 1.72
CA TYR A 186 15.54 1.82 0.40
C TYR A 186 14.59 2.76 -0.34
N SER A 187 14.63 2.73 -1.66
CA SER A 187 13.71 3.48 -2.52
C SER A 187 13.34 2.66 -3.76
N PHE A 188 12.14 2.85 -4.24
CA PHE A 188 11.64 2.29 -5.49
C PHE A 188 10.90 3.38 -6.27
N ASN A 189 11.35 3.71 -7.48
CA ASN A 189 10.78 4.78 -8.31
C ASN A 189 10.61 6.13 -7.57
N GLY A 190 11.57 6.50 -6.73
CA GLY A 190 11.50 7.73 -5.93
C GLY A 190 10.69 7.62 -4.63
N ILE A 191 9.94 6.53 -4.44
CA ILE A 191 9.16 6.27 -3.23
C ILE A 191 10.07 5.66 -2.16
N ARG A 192 10.00 6.15 -0.93
CA ARG A 192 10.73 5.59 0.22
C ARG A 192 10.11 4.25 0.64
N VAL A 193 10.92 3.20 0.74
CA VAL A 193 10.46 1.86 1.13
C VAL A 193 10.90 1.52 2.54
N PHE A 194 9.94 1.05 3.36
CA PHE A 194 10.14 0.58 4.73
C PHE A 194 9.81 -0.92 4.83
N PRO A 195 10.80 -1.83 4.84
CA PRO A 195 10.56 -3.20 5.25
C PRO A 195 10.29 -3.25 6.77
N SER A 196 9.23 -3.95 7.18
CA SER A 196 8.84 -4.10 8.57
C SER A 196 8.28 -5.49 8.85
N TYR A 197 7.91 -5.76 10.09
CA TYR A 197 7.22 -6.99 10.47
C TYR A 197 5.72 -6.91 10.15
N LEU A 198 5.09 -8.07 10.02
CA LEU A 198 3.65 -8.16 9.77
C LEU A 198 2.86 -7.63 10.98
N GLN A 199 1.98 -6.65 10.75
CA GLN A 199 1.10 -6.07 11.75
C GLN A 199 -0.27 -6.76 11.82
N ALA A 200 -0.64 -7.56 10.82
CA ALA A 200 -1.94 -8.21 10.73
C ALA A 200 -1.92 -9.62 11.33
N GLY A 201 -2.96 -9.96 12.06
CA GLY A 201 -3.19 -11.30 12.59
C GLY A 201 -2.78 -11.50 14.05
N PRO A 202 -3.08 -12.68 14.62
CA PRO A 202 -3.02 -12.91 16.07
C PRO A 202 -1.60 -12.84 16.65
N SER A 203 -0.56 -13.16 15.88
CA SER A 203 0.84 -13.09 16.34
C SER A 203 1.28 -11.69 16.76
N PHE A 204 0.62 -10.64 16.24
CA PHE A 204 0.88 -9.26 16.61
C PHE A 204 0.74 -9.00 18.11
N PHE A 205 -0.25 -9.59 18.76
CA PHE A 205 -0.45 -9.42 20.21
C PHE A 205 0.54 -10.19 21.08
N ILE A 206 1.14 -11.25 20.54
CA ILE A 206 2.04 -12.15 21.28
C ILE A 206 3.48 -11.61 21.27
N GLU A 207 3.95 -11.10 20.13
CA GLU A 207 5.36 -10.76 19.90
C GLU A 207 5.68 -9.29 20.23
N LYS A 208 5.76 -8.97 21.53
CA LYS A 208 5.94 -7.58 22.05
C LYS A 208 7.13 -6.83 21.42
N SER A 209 8.25 -7.50 21.16
CA SER A 209 9.43 -6.86 20.56
C SER A 209 9.19 -6.46 19.11
N LYS A 210 8.53 -7.32 18.31
CA LYS A 210 8.15 -7.00 16.92
C LYS A 210 7.11 -5.89 16.89
N ARG A 211 6.12 -5.94 17.79
CA ARG A 211 5.09 -4.90 17.93
C ARG A 211 5.71 -3.52 18.15
N ARG A 212 6.71 -3.39 19.04
CA ARG A 212 7.45 -2.14 19.25
C ARG A 212 8.15 -1.68 17.96
N MET A 213 8.84 -2.59 17.27
CA MET A 213 9.53 -2.26 16.01
C MET A 213 8.55 -1.85 14.90
N ILE A 214 7.37 -2.45 14.81
CA ILE A 214 6.30 -2.02 13.89
C ILE A 214 5.87 -0.58 14.21
N ALA A 215 5.65 -0.26 15.48
CA ALA A 215 5.27 1.09 15.91
C ALA A 215 6.33 2.14 15.55
N GLU A 216 7.62 1.82 15.74
CA GLU A 216 8.75 2.68 15.33
C GLU A 216 8.75 2.94 13.81
N ASP A 217 8.52 1.90 13.01
CA ASP A 217 8.49 2.00 11.55
C ASP A 217 7.28 2.81 11.05
N ILE A 218 6.08 2.60 11.63
CA ILE A 218 4.87 3.38 11.33
C ILE A 218 5.11 4.86 11.67
N ALA A 219 5.64 5.16 12.86
CA ALA A 219 5.92 6.54 13.25
C ALA A 219 6.93 7.21 12.31
N ALA A 220 7.96 6.49 11.86
CA ALA A 220 8.94 7.01 10.91
C ALA A 220 8.32 7.26 9.52
N ALA A 221 7.46 6.37 9.05
CA ALA A 221 6.76 6.48 7.77
C ALA A 221 5.81 7.68 7.75
N LEU A 222 4.99 7.85 8.79
CA LEU A 222 4.04 8.97 8.91
C LEU A 222 4.76 10.31 8.98
N ARG A 223 5.83 10.43 9.79
CA ARG A 223 6.65 11.65 9.81
C ARG A 223 7.22 12.02 8.45
N LEU A 224 7.70 11.05 7.69
CA LEU A 224 8.26 11.27 6.35
C LEU A 224 7.19 11.70 5.34
N ALA A 225 6.01 11.12 5.43
CA ALA A 225 4.89 11.48 4.56
C ALA A 225 4.24 12.82 4.91
N GLY A 226 4.47 13.36 6.12
CA GLY A 226 3.80 14.55 6.63
C GLY A 226 2.34 14.30 6.98
N ALA A 227 2.02 13.08 7.43
CA ALA A 227 0.68 12.59 7.73
C ALA A 227 0.39 12.55 9.25
#